data_5775aeb61c0d73406c13602450d38a4a
#
_entry.id   5775aeb61c0d73406c13602450d38a4a
#
_cell.length_a   1.000
_cell.length_b   1.000
_cell.length_c   1.000
_cell.angle_alpha   90.00
_cell.angle_beta   90.00
_cell.angle_gamma   90.00
#
_symmetry.space_group_name_H-M   'P 1'
#
loop_
_entity.id
_entity.type
_entity.pdbx_description
1 polymer ?
#
loop_
_entity_poly.entity_id
_entity_poly.type
_entity_poly.pdbx_seq_one_letter_code
_entity_poly.pdbx_strand_id
1 'polypeptide(L)'
;MAMRGSTSTTASAPGSVTPIFVPPQSLQDESFGVSFAIEDGVDAMVEPSADTSVSLDEEPTTFEPVENVLRQLDVSAAVSLTASVPVGYGFGASGAATLATALAANDVFDLGRSREDLLEAAHRAEVEAGTGLGDVFIQDRGGLVWNTGDGVQRAELLADLEYTAIDGIETSAVLDDEQTLERVRECGQESLSRFSPETSLRELLDLSWGFVQRSGLATDQVIKEVQRVERDGGAASMAMLGETVIATDVQNLLERTTRVTNEGAHIC
;
A
#
# COMPACT_ATOMS: atom_id res chain seq x y z
N MET A 1 33.36 -9.15 22.98
CA MET A 1 32.64 -8.77 21.79
C MET A 1 31.64 -7.72 22.24
N ALA A 2 31.92 -6.45 21.93
CA ALA A 2 31.14 -5.35 22.45
C ALA A 2 29.81 -5.34 21.68
N MET A 3 28.71 -5.47 22.42
CA MET A 3 27.37 -5.23 21.87
C MET A 3 27.33 -3.78 21.37
N ARG A 4 27.09 -3.58 20.09
CA ARG A 4 26.64 -2.30 19.56
C ARG A 4 25.14 -2.23 19.91
N GLY A 5 24.87 -1.73 21.09
CA GLY A 5 23.48 -1.50 21.46
C GLY A 5 22.99 -0.18 20.84
N SER A 6 22.42 -0.21 19.65
CA SER A 6 21.34 0.71 19.37
C SER A 6 20.19 0.31 20.27
N THR A 7 19.63 1.22 21.04
CA THR A 7 18.46 0.94 21.89
C THR A 7 17.19 0.91 21.03
N SER A 8 17.24 1.41 19.81
CA SER A 8 16.14 1.44 18.84
C SER A 8 16.66 1.53 17.41
N THR A 9 15.88 1.09 16.45
CA THR A 9 16.09 1.29 15.01
C THR A 9 14.81 1.80 14.38
N THR A 10 14.94 2.73 13.44
CA THR A 10 13.83 3.23 12.63
C THR A 10 13.99 2.75 11.20
N ALA A 11 12.89 2.32 10.60
CA ALA A 11 12.80 2.05 9.18
C ALA A 11 11.59 2.78 8.59
N SER A 12 11.69 3.13 7.32
CA SER A 12 10.63 3.78 6.56
C SER A 12 10.16 2.88 5.44
N ALA A 13 8.86 2.85 5.19
CA ALA A 13 8.27 2.22 4.01
C ALA A 13 7.29 3.19 3.33
N PRO A 14 7.40 3.36 1.99
CA PRO A 14 6.49 4.20 1.24
C PRO A 14 5.07 3.65 1.30
N GLY A 15 4.08 4.52 1.11
CA GLY A 15 2.72 4.09 0.81
C GLY A 15 2.62 3.49 -0.59
N SER A 16 1.51 2.84 -0.88
CA SER A 16 1.21 2.28 -2.20
C SER A 16 -0.19 2.67 -2.66
N VAL A 17 -0.33 2.85 -3.95
CA VAL A 17 -1.63 3.06 -4.61
C VAL A 17 -1.80 1.98 -5.65
N THR A 18 -2.95 1.32 -5.64
CA THR A 18 -3.31 0.27 -6.60
C THR A 18 -4.44 0.75 -7.50
N PRO A 19 -4.14 1.30 -8.68
CA PRO A 19 -5.15 1.76 -9.64
C PRO A 19 -5.98 0.63 -10.25
N ILE A 20 -5.37 -0.53 -10.49
CA ILE A 20 -6.02 -1.67 -11.15
C ILE A 20 -5.60 -2.95 -10.46
N PHE A 21 -6.56 -3.78 -10.07
CA PHE A 21 -6.26 -5.08 -9.52
C PHE A 21 -7.24 -6.15 -9.99
N VAL A 22 -6.76 -7.38 -10.00
CA VAL A 22 -7.55 -8.59 -10.22
C VAL A 22 -7.38 -9.46 -8.99
N PRO A 23 -8.40 -9.57 -8.14
CA PRO A 23 -8.32 -10.41 -6.96
C PRO A 23 -8.10 -11.87 -7.35
N PRO A 24 -7.32 -12.63 -6.56
CA PRO A 24 -7.08 -14.05 -6.83
C PRO A 24 -8.38 -14.86 -6.75
N GLN A 25 -8.43 -16.02 -7.42
CA GLN A 25 -9.57 -16.94 -7.31
C GLN A 25 -9.57 -17.71 -6.00
N SER A 26 -8.39 -17.91 -5.41
CA SER A 26 -8.20 -18.49 -4.09
C SER A 26 -7.05 -17.78 -3.38
N LEU A 27 -6.95 -17.90 -2.04
CA LEU A 27 -5.85 -17.35 -1.25
C LEU A 27 -4.46 -17.90 -1.60
N GLN A 28 -4.40 -18.96 -2.41
CA GLN A 28 -3.16 -19.59 -2.88
C GLN A 28 -2.73 -19.10 -4.27
N ASP A 29 -3.61 -18.39 -4.96
CA ASP A 29 -3.33 -17.86 -6.29
C ASP A 29 -2.69 -16.47 -6.18
N GLU A 30 -1.89 -16.12 -7.18
CA GLU A 30 -1.33 -14.77 -7.28
C GLU A 30 -2.41 -13.75 -7.65
N SER A 31 -2.32 -12.56 -7.07
CA SER A 31 -3.06 -11.39 -7.52
C SER A 31 -2.36 -10.74 -8.71
N PHE A 32 -3.14 -10.18 -9.63
CA PHE A 32 -2.59 -9.39 -10.73
C PHE A 32 -3.01 -7.94 -10.57
N GLY A 33 -2.21 -7.02 -11.08
CA GLY A 33 -2.51 -5.61 -10.96
C GLY A 33 -1.39 -4.70 -11.40
N VAL A 34 -1.66 -3.41 -11.27
CA VAL A 34 -0.70 -2.32 -11.43
C VAL A 34 -0.79 -1.44 -10.21
N SER A 35 0.35 -1.14 -9.61
CA SER A 35 0.46 -0.31 -8.41
C SER A 35 1.68 0.58 -8.50
N PHE A 36 1.70 1.66 -7.73
CA PHE A 36 2.88 2.51 -7.61
C PHE A 36 3.08 2.94 -6.16
N ALA A 37 4.35 3.15 -5.79
CA ALA A 37 4.71 3.66 -4.48
C ALA A 37 4.63 5.18 -4.44
N ILE A 38 4.24 5.73 -3.29
CA ILE A 38 4.20 7.19 -3.04
C ILE A 38 5.14 7.56 -1.89
N GLU A 39 5.66 8.80 -1.93
CA GLU A 39 6.66 9.29 -0.97
C GLU A 39 6.13 9.29 0.47
N ASP A 40 4.87 9.64 0.66
CA ASP A 40 4.21 9.51 1.96
C ASP A 40 4.00 8.03 2.31
N GLY A 41 4.25 7.65 3.56
CA GLY A 41 4.20 6.26 3.99
C GLY A 41 4.15 6.12 5.51
N VAL A 42 4.86 5.14 6.04
CA VAL A 42 4.92 4.86 7.48
C VAL A 42 6.36 4.65 7.92
N ASP A 43 6.74 5.36 8.99
CA ASP A 43 7.96 5.10 9.74
C ASP A 43 7.66 4.22 10.95
N ALA A 44 8.50 3.23 11.19
CA ALA A 44 8.42 2.35 12.35
C ALA A 44 9.71 2.42 13.16
N MET A 45 9.63 2.90 14.38
CA MET A 45 10.71 2.83 15.37
C MET A 45 10.46 1.61 16.26
N VAL A 46 11.44 0.72 16.33
CA VAL A 46 11.38 -0.53 17.09
C VAL A 46 12.41 -0.50 18.22
N GLU A 47 11.95 -0.73 19.44
CA GLU A 47 12.77 -0.84 20.65
C GLU A 47 12.55 -2.21 21.31
N PRO A 48 13.60 -2.96 21.66
CA PRO A 48 13.46 -4.22 22.40
C PRO A 48 12.71 -4.02 23.71
N SER A 49 11.69 -4.83 23.96
CA SER A 49 10.85 -4.76 25.16
C SER A 49 10.50 -6.16 25.66
N ALA A 50 10.15 -6.29 26.95
CA ALA A 50 9.68 -7.56 27.51
C ALA A 50 8.31 -7.97 26.96
N ASP A 51 7.46 -6.96 26.69
CA ASP A 51 6.12 -7.16 26.14
C ASP A 51 5.99 -6.38 24.83
N THR A 52 5.25 -6.97 23.87
CA THR A 52 4.93 -6.28 22.62
C THR A 52 3.87 -5.21 22.86
N SER A 53 4.12 -4.01 22.35
CA SER A 53 3.19 -2.90 22.34
C SER A 53 3.34 -2.08 21.08
N VAL A 54 2.24 -1.51 20.59
CA VAL A 54 2.22 -0.66 19.39
C VAL A 54 1.54 0.66 19.70
N SER A 55 2.11 1.72 19.17
CA SER A 55 1.47 3.05 19.13
C SER A 55 1.47 3.58 17.68
N LEU A 56 0.44 4.33 17.34
CA LEU A 56 0.32 5.05 16.07
C LEU A 56 0.13 6.54 16.37
N ASP A 57 1.01 7.39 15.84
CA ASP A 57 1.01 8.83 16.08
C ASP A 57 0.91 9.18 17.58
N GLU A 58 1.75 8.50 18.39
CA GLU A 58 1.84 8.59 19.85
C GLU A 58 0.66 7.96 20.64
N GLU A 59 -0.41 7.52 19.97
CA GLU A 59 -1.56 6.91 20.63
C GLU A 59 -1.44 5.38 20.68
N PRO A 60 -1.57 4.75 21.86
CA PRO A 60 -1.55 3.29 21.96
C PRO A 60 -2.66 2.63 21.13
N THR A 61 -2.31 1.61 20.36
CA THR A 61 -3.25 0.93 19.49
C THR A 61 -2.96 -0.57 19.42
N THR A 62 -3.92 -1.33 18.89
CA THR A 62 -3.71 -2.68 18.41
C THR A 62 -3.50 -2.63 16.90
N PHE A 63 -2.39 -3.17 16.44
CA PHE A 63 -2.06 -3.20 15.02
C PHE A 63 -1.65 -4.64 14.66
N GLU A 64 -2.68 -5.45 14.37
CA GLU A 64 -2.55 -6.90 14.26
C GLU A 64 -1.43 -7.36 13.30
N PRO A 65 -1.26 -6.80 12.08
CA PRO A 65 -0.17 -7.21 11.18
C PRO A 65 1.23 -6.95 11.79
N VAL A 66 1.40 -5.82 12.49
CA VAL A 66 2.67 -5.49 13.17
C VAL A 66 2.96 -6.45 14.30
N GLU A 67 1.96 -6.79 15.10
CA GLU A 67 2.11 -7.79 16.17
C GLU A 67 2.40 -9.19 15.57
N ASN A 68 1.75 -9.54 14.46
CA ASN A 68 1.95 -10.80 13.75
C ASN A 68 3.37 -10.92 13.20
N VAL A 69 3.92 -9.89 12.57
CA VAL A 69 5.28 -9.94 12.03
C VAL A 69 6.33 -10.06 13.13
N LEU A 70 6.18 -9.37 14.27
CA LEU A 70 7.08 -9.53 15.42
C LEU A 70 7.03 -10.96 15.97
N ARG A 71 5.85 -11.56 16.06
CA ARG A 71 5.67 -12.96 16.49
C ARG A 71 6.34 -13.94 15.52
N GLN A 72 6.23 -13.71 14.20
CA GLN A 72 6.91 -14.54 13.18
C GLN A 72 8.44 -14.41 13.24
N LEU A 73 8.94 -13.25 13.65
CA LEU A 73 10.38 -13.01 13.87
C LEU A 73 10.88 -13.51 15.23
N ASP A 74 9.99 -14.01 16.10
CA ASP A 74 10.27 -14.50 17.46
C ASP A 74 10.90 -13.43 18.36
N VAL A 75 10.40 -12.20 18.31
CA VAL A 75 10.86 -11.07 19.12
C VAL A 75 9.69 -10.33 19.77
N SER A 76 9.99 -9.64 20.89
CA SER A 76 9.07 -8.73 21.57
C SER A 76 9.65 -7.32 21.56
N ALA A 77 8.85 -6.33 21.20
CA ALA A 77 9.28 -4.95 21.04
C ALA A 77 8.17 -3.95 21.32
N ALA A 78 8.57 -2.75 21.74
CA ALA A 78 7.73 -1.57 21.64
C ALA A 78 7.92 -0.97 20.24
N VAL A 79 6.81 -0.77 19.51
CA VAL A 79 6.79 -0.21 18.16
C VAL A 79 6.05 1.12 18.17
N SER A 80 6.73 2.17 17.71
CA SER A 80 6.13 3.48 17.48
C SER A 80 6.02 3.74 16.00
N LEU A 81 4.78 3.79 15.50
CA LEU A 81 4.46 4.07 14.10
C LEU A 81 4.14 5.56 13.94
N THR A 82 4.67 6.18 12.87
CA THR A 82 4.29 7.52 12.43
C THR A 82 3.82 7.43 10.98
N ALA A 83 2.55 7.80 10.72
CA ALA A 83 1.95 7.68 9.40
C ALA A 83 1.77 9.07 8.75
N SER A 84 2.35 9.27 7.56
CA SER A 84 2.10 10.45 6.72
C SER A 84 0.91 10.27 5.77
N VAL A 85 0.42 9.03 5.62
CA VAL A 85 -0.82 8.68 4.91
C VAL A 85 -1.92 8.25 5.88
N PRO A 86 -3.20 8.49 5.56
CA PRO A 86 -4.29 8.00 6.40
C PRO A 86 -4.40 6.48 6.35
N VAL A 87 -4.48 5.86 7.53
CA VAL A 87 -4.62 4.39 7.66
C VAL A 87 -6.05 3.96 7.30
N GLY A 88 -6.19 2.93 6.46
CA GLY A 88 -7.50 2.41 6.03
C GLY A 88 -8.12 3.12 4.82
N TYR A 89 -7.40 4.01 4.16
CA TYR A 89 -7.88 4.83 3.03
C TYR A 89 -7.30 4.43 1.67
N GLY A 90 -6.78 3.21 1.51
CA GLY A 90 -6.29 2.71 0.22
C GLY A 90 -4.86 3.08 -0.15
N PHE A 91 -4.04 3.49 0.83
CA PHE A 91 -2.62 3.82 0.64
C PHE A 91 -1.65 2.71 1.10
N GLY A 92 -2.13 1.51 1.37
CA GLY A 92 -1.29 0.41 1.84
C GLY A 92 -0.57 0.68 3.16
N ALA A 93 -1.10 1.58 4.02
CA ALA A 93 -0.46 1.97 5.28
C ALA A 93 -0.18 0.79 6.22
N SER A 94 -1.04 -0.23 6.20
CA SER A 94 -0.86 -1.47 6.97
C SER A 94 0.40 -2.21 6.52
N GLY A 95 0.53 -2.49 5.22
CA GLY A 95 1.71 -3.13 4.64
C GLY A 95 2.99 -2.35 4.90
N ALA A 96 2.94 -1.00 4.77
CA ALA A 96 4.08 -0.13 5.06
C ALA A 96 4.52 -0.24 6.53
N ALA A 97 3.58 -0.18 7.47
CA ALA A 97 3.86 -0.34 8.90
C ALA A 97 4.49 -1.71 9.21
N THR A 98 3.93 -2.77 8.62
CA THR A 98 4.38 -4.14 8.83
C THR A 98 5.79 -4.37 8.26
N LEU A 99 6.04 -3.91 7.03
CA LEU A 99 7.34 -4.04 6.38
C LEU A 99 8.42 -3.20 7.08
N ALA A 100 8.13 -1.94 7.42
CA ALA A 100 9.05 -1.09 8.17
C ALA A 100 9.38 -1.71 9.54
N THR A 101 8.38 -2.25 10.25
CA THR A 101 8.60 -2.96 11.52
C THR A 101 9.50 -4.18 11.35
N ALA A 102 9.27 -4.99 10.31
CA ALA A 102 10.11 -6.18 10.04
C ALA A 102 11.58 -5.80 9.81
N LEU A 103 11.82 -4.74 9.02
CA LEU A 103 13.16 -4.23 8.74
C LEU A 103 13.85 -3.71 10.00
N ALA A 104 13.17 -2.85 10.76
CA ALA A 104 13.73 -2.27 11.98
C ALA A 104 13.98 -3.34 13.06
N ALA A 105 13.08 -4.33 13.21
CA ALA A 105 13.26 -5.45 14.13
C ALA A 105 14.46 -6.33 13.74
N ASN A 106 14.60 -6.65 12.45
CA ASN A 106 15.77 -7.40 11.97
C ASN A 106 17.10 -6.72 12.32
N ASP A 107 17.15 -5.41 12.19
CA ASP A 107 18.36 -4.62 12.48
C ASP A 107 18.62 -4.51 13.99
N VAL A 108 17.62 -4.07 14.78
CA VAL A 108 17.81 -3.82 16.23
C VAL A 108 18.09 -5.08 17.02
N PHE A 109 17.54 -6.23 16.60
CA PHE A 109 17.77 -7.54 17.23
C PHE A 109 18.91 -8.34 16.60
N ASP A 110 19.58 -7.82 15.55
CA ASP A 110 20.64 -8.50 14.80
C ASP A 110 20.23 -9.92 14.34
N LEU A 111 19.01 -10.05 13.77
CA LEU A 111 18.42 -11.34 13.43
C LEU A 111 19.08 -11.99 12.21
N GLY A 112 19.72 -11.20 11.36
CA GLY A 112 20.43 -11.68 10.18
C GLY A 112 19.52 -12.30 9.11
N ARG A 113 18.22 -11.96 9.10
CA ARG A 113 17.28 -12.41 8.08
C ARG A 113 17.55 -11.71 6.75
N SER A 114 17.35 -12.44 5.66
CA SER A 114 17.44 -11.84 4.33
C SER A 114 16.28 -10.89 4.06
N ARG A 115 16.44 -9.98 3.10
CA ARG A 115 15.35 -9.08 2.65
C ARG A 115 14.12 -9.86 2.19
N GLU A 116 14.33 -10.97 1.51
CA GLU A 116 13.28 -11.85 1.01
C GLU A 116 12.50 -12.51 2.16
N ASP A 117 13.19 -13.01 3.20
CA ASP A 117 12.55 -13.59 4.39
C ASP A 117 11.69 -12.56 5.13
N LEU A 118 12.18 -11.30 5.22
CA LEU A 118 11.43 -10.22 5.88
C LEU A 118 10.18 -9.81 5.08
N LEU A 119 10.32 -9.73 3.78
CA LEU A 119 9.20 -9.42 2.87
C LEU A 119 8.12 -10.51 2.92
N GLU A 120 8.54 -11.79 2.94
CA GLU A 120 7.61 -12.91 3.10
C GLU A 120 6.94 -12.91 4.47
N ALA A 121 7.67 -12.59 5.54
CA ALA A 121 7.10 -12.48 6.88
C ALA A 121 6.07 -11.35 6.96
N ALA A 122 6.39 -10.17 6.41
CA ALA A 122 5.46 -9.04 6.35
C ALA A 122 4.20 -9.38 5.53
N HIS A 123 4.36 -10.01 4.36
CA HIS A 123 3.23 -10.43 3.54
C HIS A 123 2.33 -11.44 4.27
N ARG A 124 2.89 -12.45 4.91
CA ARG A 124 2.11 -13.42 5.69
C ARG A 124 1.37 -12.77 6.84
N ALA A 125 2.00 -11.82 7.54
CA ALA A 125 1.37 -11.09 8.63
C ALA A 125 0.13 -10.30 8.18
N GLU A 126 0.21 -9.66 7.00
CA GLU A 126 -0.91 -8.97 6.36
C GLU A 126 -2.04 -9.92 5.95
N VAL A 127 -1.70 -11.05 5.34
CA VAL A 127 -2.69 -12.07 4.93
C VAL A 127 -3.39 -12.69 6.15
N GLU A 128 -2.65 -13.01 7.23
CA GLU A 128 -3.20 -13.53 8.46
C GLU A 128 -4.18 -12.55 9.13
N ALA A 129 -3.90 -11.26 9.05
CA ALA A 129 -4.77 -10.19 9.57
C ALA A 129 -5.91 -9.81 8.61
N GLY A 130 -5.91 -10.29 7.36
CA GLY A 130 -6.91 -9.94 6.34
C GLY A 130 -6.82 -8.50 5.84
N THR A 131 -5.66 -7.85 5.98
CA THR A 131 -5.47 -6.42 5.70
C THR A 131 -4.80 -6.12 4.37
N GLY A 132 -4.11 -7.07 3.74
CA GLY A 132 -3.37 -6.81 2.51
C GLY A 132 -3.19 -8.03 1.61
N LEU A 133 -3.15 -7.78 0.30
CA LEU A 133 -2.98 -8.79 -0.73
C LEU A 133 -1.66 -8.65 -1.51
N GLY A 134 -0.74 -7.76 -1.08
CA GLY A 134 0.55 -7.63 -1.75
C GLY A 134 1.18 -6.24 -1.76
N ASP A 135 0.64 -5.27 -1.02
CA ASP A 135 1.20 -3.90 -0.94
C ASP A 135 2.68 -3.89 -0.55
N VAL A 136 3.09 -4.80 0.34
CA VAL A 136 4.48 -4.93 0.79
C VAL A 136 5.48 -5.12 -0.36
N PHE A 137 5.07 -5.78 -1.47
CA PHE A 137 5.94 -5.98 -2.63
C PHE A 137 6.14 -4.71 -3.44
N ILE A 138 5.16 -3.83 -3.47
CA ILE A 138 5.23 -2.51 -4.10
C ILE A 138 6.12 -1.60 -3.23
N GLN A 139 5.87 -1.58 -1.94
CA GLN A 139 6.56 -0.79 -0.94
C GLN A 139 8.04 -1.18 -0.79
N ASP A 140 8.35 -2.47 -0.96
CA ASP A 140 9.73 -2.95 -1.00
C ASP A 140 10.51 -2.42 -2.20
N ARG A 141 9.87 -2.34 -3.37
CA ARG A 141 10.52 -2.02 -4.64
C ARG A 141 10.53 -0.55 -5.01
N GLY A 142 9.50 0.20 -4.62
CA GLY A 142 9.25 1.55 -5.12
C GLY A 142 8.94 1.61 -6.62
N GLY A 143 8.54 2.76 -7.13
CA GLY A 143 8.21 2.98 -8.53
C GLY A 143 6.86 2.40 -8.95
N LEU A 144 6.72 2.18 -10.25
CA LEU A 144 5.59 1.49 -10.86
C LEU A 144 5.86 -0.02 -10.84
N VAL A 145 4.98 -0.79 -10.22
CA VAL A 145 5.09 -2.24 -10.08
C VAL A 145 3.84 -2.90 -10.66
N TRP A 146 4.01 -3.93 -11.45
CA TRP A 146 2.87 -4.65 -12.03
C TRP A 146 3.13 -6.16 -12.11
N ASN A 147 2.05 -6.92 -12.11
CA ASN A 147 2.02 -8.34 -12.46
C ASN A 147 0.82 -8.56 -13.40
N THR A 148 1.10 -8.94 -14.64
CA THR A 148 0.09 -9.26 -15.67
C THR A 148 0.09 -10.73 -16.05
N GLY A 149 0.80 -11.58 -15.27
CA GLY A 149 0.92 -13.01 -15.50
C GLY A 149 2.33 -13.50 -15.84
N ASP A 150 3.26 -12.58 -16.14
CA ASP A 150 4.67 -12.89 -16.43
C ASP A 150 5.58 -12.64 -15.20
N GLY A 151 4.99 -12.64 -14.00
CA GLY A 151 5.65 -12.31 -12.76
C GLY A 151 5.72 -10.80 -12.48
N VAL A 152 6.21 -10.45 -11.29
CA VAL A 152 6.26 -9.07 -10.83
C VAL A 152 7.37 -8.29 -11.52
N GLN A 153 7.02 -7.21 -12.19
CA GLN A 153 7.91 -6.31 -12.92
C GLN A 153 7.88 -4.91 -12.31
N ARG A 154 8.87 -4.09 -12.63
CA ARG A 154 9.04 -2.73 -12.12
C ARG A 154 9.59 -1.80 -13.19
N ALA A 155 9.10 -0.56 -13.18
CA ALA A 155 9.70 0.56 -13.90
C ALA A 155 9.82 1.78 -12.98
N GLU A 156 10.67 2.73 -13.37
CA GLU A 156 10.70 4.04 -12.73
C GLU A 156 9.51 4.87 -13.17
N LEU A 157 8.91 5.57 -12.22
CA LEU A 157 7.86 6.54 -12.47
C LEU A 157 8.08 7.73 -11.55
N LEU A 158 8.02 8.94 -12.09
CA LEU A 158 8.07 10.18 -11.33
C LEU A 158 6.89 11.04 -11.73
N ALA A 159 6.03 11.33 -10.78
CA ALA A 159 4.87 12.19 -11.00
C ALA A 159 4.40 12.82 -9.70
N ASP A 160 3.93 14.05 -9.76
CA ASP A 160 3.25 14.70 -8.66
C ASP A 160 1.77 14.26 -8.63
N LEU A 161 1.25 14.12 -7.43
CA LEU A 161 -0.12 13.70 -7.16
C LEU A 161 -0.78 14.63 -6.16
N GLU A 162 -2.08 14.83 -6.35
CA GLU A 162 -2.96 15.33 -5.30
C GLU A 162 -3.96 14.25 -4.90
N TYR A 163 -4.44 14.30 -3.65
CA TYR A 163 -5.45 13.37 -3.19
C TYR A 163 -6.40 13.99 -2.16
N THR A 164 -7.60 13.42 -2.09
CA THR A 164 -8.58 13.64 -1.01
C THR A 164 -9.03 12.29 -0.49
N ALA A 165 -8.82 12.04 0.79
CA ALA A 165 -9.31 10.86 1.49
C ALA A 165 -10.71 11.17 2.05
N ILE A 166 -11.74 10.50 1.50
CA ILE A 166 -13.14 10.78 1.84
C ILE A 166 -13.59 9.87 2.98
N ASP A 167 -13.45 8.55 2.80
CA ASP A 167 -13.79 7.55 3.81
C ASP A 167 -12.95 6.29 3.62
N GLY A 168 -12.84 5.47 4.67
CA GLY A 168 -12.21 4.15 4.60
C GLY A 168 -13.22 3.11 4.08
N ILE A 169 -12.74 2.16 3.27
CA ILE A 169 -13.50 0.97 2.91
C ILE A 169 -12.90 -0.21 3.65
N GLU A 170 -13.72 -0.97 4.38
CA GLU A 170 -13.27 -2.26 4.90
C GLU A 170 -13.05 -3.23 3.73
N THR A 171 -11.79 -3.59 3.50
CA THR A 171 -11.38 -4.50 2.43
C THR A 171 -12.19 -5.81 2.46
N SER A 172 -12.45 -6.35 3.66
CA SER A 172 -13.26 -7.54 3.89
C SER A 172 -14.68 -7.40 3.32
N ALA A 173 -15.33 -6.24 3.48
CA ALA A 173 -16.69 -6.03 3.00
C ALA A 173 -16.81 -6.12 1.45
N VAL A 174 -15.76 -5.74 0.73
CA VAL A 174 -15.69 -5.87 -0.74
C VAL A 174 -15.32 -7.29 -1.14
N LEU A 175 -14.44 -7.94 -0.39
CA LEU A 175 -13.94 -9.29 -0.69
C LEU A 175 -14.96 -10.39 -0.35
N ASP A 176 -15.94 -10.13 0.49
CA ASP A 176 -16.97 -11.10 0.90
C ASP A 176 -18.17 -11.19 -0.09
N ASP A 177 -18.31 -10.23 -1.02
CA ASP A 177 -19.36 -10.28 -2.06
C ASP A 177 -18.86 -10.91 -3.36
N GLU A 178 -19.18 -12.19 -3.57
CA GLU A 178 -18.75 -12.98 -4.73
C GLU A 178 -19.17 -12.34 -6.09
N GLN A 179 -20.32 -11.67 -6.16
CA GLN A 179 -20.75 -11.00 -7.39
C GLN A 179 -19.93 -9.75 -7.69
N THR A 180 -19.60 -8.99 -6.66
CA THR A 180 -18.70 -7.84 -6.79
C THR A 180 -17.28 -8.29 -7.16
N LEU A 181 -16.76 -9.34 -6.52
CA LEU A 181 -15.45 -9.90 -6.85
C LEU A 181 -15.35 -10.37 -8.31
N GLU A 182 -16.37 -11.08 -8.82
CA GLU A 182 -16.34 -11.54 -10.21
C GLU A 182 -16.34 -10.36 -11.19
N ARG A 183 -17.14 -9.34 -10.93
CA ARG A 183 -17.15 -8.11 -11.73
C ARG A 183 -15.82 -7.36 -11.68
N VAL A 184 -15.21 -7.28 -10.50
CA VAL A 184 -13.87 -6.70 -10.33
C VAL A 184 -12.83 -7.48 -11.12
N ARG A 185 -12.87 -8.83 -11.09
CA ARG A 185 -11.96 -9.67 -11.90
C ARG A 185 -12.11 -9.41 -13.39
N GLU A 186 -13.33 -9.44 -13.92
CA GLU A 186 -13.58 -9.22 -15.35
C GLU A 186 -13.09 -7.83 -15.79
N CYS A 187 -13.49 -6.79 -15.06
CA CYS A 187 -13.10 -5.40 -15.36
C CYS A 187 -11.59 -5.18 -15.19
N GLY A 188 -10.98 -5.82 -14.18
CA GLY A 188 -9.55 -5.75 -13.93
C GLY A 188 -8.75 -6.43 -15.04
N GLN A 189 -9.12 -7.63 -15.47
CA GLN A 189 -8.47 -8.35 -16.58
C GLN A 189 -8.56 -7.55 -17.89
N GLU A 190 -9.73 -6.98 -18.21
CA GLU A 190 -9.90 -6.12 -19.37
C GLU A 190 -8.97 -4.90 -19.30
N SER A 191 -8.88 -4.26 -18.14
CA SER A 191 -8.03 -3.08 -17.95
C SER A 191 -6.54 -3.44 -18.00
N LEU A 192 -6.11 -4.54 -17.38
CA LEU A 192 -4.72 -5.02 -17.47
C LEU A 192 -4.32 -5.36 -18.92
N SER A 193 -5.23 -5.89 -19.74
CA SER A 193 -4.94 -6.16 -21.16
C SER A 193 -4.63 -4.91 -21.99
N ARG A 194 -4.97 -3.73 -21.48
CA ARG A 194 -4.74 -2.41 -22.11
C ARG A 194 -3.57 -1.67 -21.49
N PHE A 195 -3.06 -2.13 -20.36
CA PHE A 195 -1.92 -1.53 -19.68
C PHE A 195 -0.63 -1.77 -20.48
N SER A 196 0.23 -0.76 -20.52
CA SER A 196 1.60 -0.83 -21.04
C SER A 196 2.57 -0.23 -20.01
N PRO A 197 3.79 -0.77 -19.86
CA PRO A 197 4.81 -0.19 -18.98
C PRO A 197 5.22 1.25 -19.32
N GLU A 198 4.99 1.70 -20.55
CA GLU A 198 5.24 3.06 -21.02
C GLU A 198 4.07 4.02 -20.74
N THR A 199 2.97 3.52 -20.16
CA THR A 199 1.78 4.32 -19.84
C THR A 199 2.16 5.43 -18.85
N SER A 200 1.85 6.68 -19.20
CA SER A 200 1.98 7.82 -18.29
C SER A 200 1.03 7.69 -17.10
N LEU A 201 1.31 8.41 -16.00
CA LEU A 201 0.41 8.38 -14.85
C LEU A 201 -1.02 8.85 -15.22
N ARG A 202 -1.15 9.88 -16.08
CA ARG A 202 -2.44 10.33 -16.60
C ARG A 202 -3.21 9.18 -17.26
N GLU A 203 -2.59 8.51 -18.23
CA GLU A 203 -3.20 7.39 -18.94
C GLU A 203 -3.54 6.22 -18.00
N LEU A 204 -2.69 5.97 -16.99
CA LEU A 204 -2.95 4.96 -15.98
C LEU A 204 -4.18 5.32 -15.13
N LEU A 205 -4.31 6.58 -14.71
CA LEU A 205 -5.48 7.03 -13.96
C LEU A 205 -6.76 7.00 -14.81
N ASP A 206 -6.70 7.38 -16.10
CA ASP A 206 -7.82 7.28 -17.02
C ASP A 206 -8.26 5.81 -17.22
N LEU A 207 -7.30 4.90 -17.36
CA LEU A 207 -7.56 3.46 -17.45
C LEU A 207 -8.18 2.91 -16.16
N SER A 208 -7.63 3.32 -15.03
CA SER A 208 -8.12 2.99 -13.69
C SER A 208 -9.55 3.50 -13.47
N TRP A 209 -9.85 4.74 -13.85
CA TRP A 209 -11.19 5.29 -13.71
C TRP A 209 -12.23 4.49 -14.49
N GLY A 210 -11.87 4.08 -15.71
CA GLY A 210 -12.70 3.16 -16.49
C GLY A 210 -12.92 1.80 -15.81
N PHE A 211 -11.91 1.26 -15.13
CA PHE A 211 -12.02 0.05 -14.31
C PHE A 211 -12.97 0.27 -13.12
N VAL A 212 -12.77 1.34 -12.34
CA VAL A 212 -13.57 1.68 -11.16
C VAL A 212 -15.05 1.84 -11.50
N GLN A 213 -15.35 2.56 -12.59
CA GLN A 213 -16.73 2.77 -13.03
C GLN A 213 -17.42 1.45 -13.43
N ARG A 214 -16.76 0.60 -14.20
CA ARG A 214 -17.33 -0.67 -14.67
C ARG A 214 -17.46 -1.71 -13.56
N SER A 215 -16.55 -1.73 -12.61
CA SER A 215 -16.62 -2.63 -11.45
C SER A 215 -17.69 -2.22 -10.44
N GLY A 216 -18.16 -0.96 -10.49
CA GLY A 216 -19.16 -0.44 -9.57
C GLY A 216 -18.61 -0.10 -8.18
N LEU A 217 -17.28 0.09 -8.06
CA LEU A 217 -16.64 0.43 -6.79
C LEU A 217 -16.75 1.91 -6.43
N ALA A 218 -17.05 2.79 -7.42
CA ALA A 218 -17.14 4.21 -7.18
C ALA A 218 -18.42 4.58 -6.41
N THR A 219 -18.26 5.32 -5.32
CA THR A 219 -19.38 5.97 -4.64
C THR A 219 -19.75 7.29 -5.30
N ASP A 220 -20.90 7.83 -4.96
CA ASP A 220 -21.37 9.14 -5.46
C ASP A 220 -20.39 10.26 -5.10
N GLN A 221 -19.66 10.16 -3.98
CA GLN A 221 -18.71 11.15 -3.53
C GLN A 221 -17.44 11.08 -4.37
N VAL A 222 -16.90 9.87 -4.58
CA VAL A 222 -15.75 9.63 -5.47
C VAL A 222 -16.06 10.14 -6.89
N ILE A 223 -17.25 9.82 -7.44
CA ILE A 223 -17.66 10.28 -8.78
C ILE A 223 -17.66 11.81 -8.86
N LYS A 224 -18.18 12.51 -7.85
CA LYS A 224 -18.22 13.98 -7.84
C LYS A 224 -16.81 14.60 -7.82
N GLU A 225 -15.93 14.05 -7.00
CA GLU A 225 -14.55 14.56 -6.91
C GLU A 225 -13.77 14.29 -8.21
N VAL A 226 -13.87 13.09 -8.79
CA VAL A 226 -13.25 12.80 -10.09
C VAL A 226 -13.76 13.76 -11.16
N GLN A 227 -15.08 14.00 -11.26
CA GLN A 227 -15.65 14.96 -12.19
C GLN A 227 -15.20 16.40 -11.94
N ARG A 228 -14.84 16.76 -10.70
CA ARG A 228 -14.25 18.04 -10.37
C ARG A 228 -12.86 18.17 -10.96
N VAL A 229 -12.03 17.14 -10.80
CA VAL A 229 -10.68 17.07 -11.38
C VAL A 229 -10.73 17.11 -12.92
N GLU A 230 -11.59 16.32 -13.55
CA GLU A 230 -11.75 16.29 -15.02
C GLU A 230 -12.16 17.66 -15.59
N ARG A 231 -13.04 18.40 -14.91
CA ARG A 231 -13.45 19.76 -15.31
C ARG A 231 -12.29 20.77 -15.24
N ASP A 232 -11.32 20.54 -14.37
CA ASP A 232 -10.10 21.35 -14.25
C ASP A 232 -8.98 20.91 -15.23
N GLY A 233 -9.24 19.85 -16.01
CA GLY A 233 -8.31 19.33 -17.02
C GLY A 233 -7.33 18.27 -16.51
N GLY A 234 -7.42 17.86 -15.26
CA GLY A 234 -6.66 16.76 -14.66
C GLY A 234 -7.19 15.38 -15.04
N ALA A 235 -6.47 14.35 -14.63
CA ALA A 235 -6.93 12.97 -14.61
C ALA A 235 -6.99 12.46 -13.16
N ALA A 236 -8.02 11.68 -12.86
CA ALA A 236 -8.24 11.15 -11.52
C ALA A 236 -8.83 9.76 -11.52
N SER A 237 -8.61 9.05 -10.43
CA SER A 237 -9.21 7.76 -10.14
C SER A 237 -9.32 7.55 -8.63
N MET A 238 -9.74 6.36 -8.23
CA MET A 238 -9.86 5.92 -6.85
C MET A 238 -8.66 5.04 -6.46
N ALA A 239 -8.08 5.26 -5.29
CA ALA A 239 -7.11 4.34 -4.69
C ALA A 239 -7.82 3.10 -4.11
N MET A 240 -7.43 1.91 -4.51
CA MET A 240 -8.05 0.65 -4.06
C MET A 240 -7.42 0.18 -2.74
N LEU A 241 -8.16 -0.27 -1.75
CA LEU A 241 -9.59 -0.16 -1.49
C LEU A 241 -9.83 0.95 -0.46
N GLY A 242 -10.22 2.12 -0.92
CA GLY A 242 -10.55 3.25 -0.05
C GLY A 242 -11.36 4.28 -0.84
N GLU A 243 -12.24 5.02 -0.19
CA GLU A 243 -12.89 6.17 -0.82
C GLU A 243 -11.92 7.34 -0.89
N THR A 244 -10.82 7.15 -1.61
CA THR A 244 -9.78 8.14 -1.82
C THR A 244 -9.65 8.46 -3.29
N VAL A 245 -9.80 9.72 -3.64
CA VAL A 245 -9.55 10.22 -4.99
C VAL A 245 -8.10 10.66 -5.09
N ILE A 246 -7.41 10.12 -6.09
CA ILE A 246 -6.06 10.52 -6.49
C ILE A 246 -6.11 11.20 -7.85
N ALA A 247 -5.30 12.23 -8.04
CA ALA A 247 -5.29 13.03 -9.26
C ALA A 247 -3.88 13.45 -9.68
N THR A 248 -3.69 13.65 -10.98
CA THR A 248 -2.51 14.25 -11.57
C THR A 248 -2.90 15.37 -12.53
N ASP A 249 -1.92 16.19 -12.93
CA ASP A 249 -2.11 17.34 -13.83
C ASP A 249 -3.08 18.41 -13.29
N VAL A 250 -3.14 18.54 -11.97
CA VAL A 250 -3.86 19.60 -11.26
C VAL A 250 -2.95 20.30 -10.26
N GLN A 251 -3.34 21.47 -9.75
CA GLN A 251 -2.57 22.20 -8.74
C GLN A 251 -3.49 22.80 -7.69
N ASN A 252 -3.30 22.37 -6.43
CA ASN A 252 -4.06 22.81 -5.25
C ASN A 252 -5.59 22.63 -5.41
N LEU A 253 -5.98 21.58 -6.10
CA LEU A 253 -7.39 21.24 -6.30
C LEU A 253 -7.88 20.30 -5.22
N LEU A 254 -7.10 19.30 -4.83
CA LEU A 254 -7.43 18.35 -3.76
C LEU A 254 -6.74 18.75 -2.44
N GLU A 255 -7.05 18.03 -1.37
CA GLU A 255 -6.68 18.46 0.01
C GLU A 255 -5.20 18.31 0.33
N ARG A 256 -4.54 17.31 -0.26
CA ARG A 256 -3.15 16.95 0.02
C ARG A 256 -2.38 16.70 -1.27
N THR A 257 -1.07 16.87 -1.16
CA THR A 257 -0.12 16.58 -2.25
C THR A 257 0.85 15.51 -1.82
N THR A 258 1.24 14.64 -2.74
CA THR A 258 2.33 13.68 -2.62
C THR A 258 2.97 13.48 -3.99
N ARG A 259 3.88 12.55 -4.12
CA ARG A 259 4.47 12.16 -5.40
C ARG A 259 4.76 10.68 -5.46
N VAL A 260 4.84 10.15 -6.67
CA VAL A 260 5.35 8.79 -6.88
C VAL A 260 6.83 8.76 -6.51
N THR A 261 7.24 7.74 -5.74
CA THR A 261 8.64 7.53 -5.37
C THR A 261 9.20 6.25 -5.97
N ASN A 262 10.45 6.30 -6.40
CA ASN A 262 11.19 5.11 -6.85
C ASN A 262 12.00 4.45 -5.72
N GLU A 263 11.98 5.03 -4.54
CA GLU A 263 12.61 4.47 -3.35
C GLU A 263 11.67 3.47 -2.69
N GLY A 264 12.21 2.32 -2.33
CA GLY A 264 11.53 1.29 -1.53
C GLY A 264 11.80 1.44 -0.05
N ALA A 265 11.22 0.57 0.75
CA ALA A 265 11.41 0.55 2.20
C ALA A 265 12.89 0.41 2.59
N HIS A 266 13.34 1.12 3.63
CA HIS A 266 14.74 1.17 4.05
C HIS A 266 14.90 1.48 5.54
N ILE A 267 16.09 1.20 6.08
CA ILE A 267 16.50 1.63 7.43
C ILE A 267 16.92 3.11 7.34
N CYS A 268 16.49 3.93 8.31
CA CYS A 268 16.80 5.35 8.40
C CYS A 268 18.13 5.63 9.10
#